data_87c6acc0b49b1b6c153cd04b28c2fd62
#
_entry.id   87c6acc0b49b1b6c153cd04b28c2fd62
#
_cell.length_a   1.000
_cell.length_b   1.000
_cell.length_c   1.000
_cell.angle_alpha   90.00
_cell.angle_beta   90.00
_cell.angle_gamma   90.00
#
_symmetry.space_group_name_H-M   'P 1'
#
loop_
_entity.id
_entity.type
_entity.pdbx_description
1 polymer ?
#
loop_
_entity_poly.entity_id
_entity_poly.type
_entity_poly.pdbx_seq_one_letter_code
_entity_poly.pdbx_strand_id
1 'polypeptide(L)'
;MGIISVEKLDHLYWLGRYTERVYTTLRKFYDIYESNKDFTYSYLFDIKNPDSIFANMGRAFDNAIVLRDELSSNVLSYVQLALDTLGASAQTTAPLLELQQVIDYLLAFWGCVDDYVEEEECRNILKCGKYIERLDLYIRLDYNRKDIEKEYSKLQNRIQKTHMCYNEKNLECLGRMIEEKADWKTGYQEALGYLGGII
;
A
#
# COMPACT_ATOMS: atom_id res chain seq x y z
N MET A 1 11.59 7.38 24.61
CA MET A 1 10.54 7.08 23.63
C MET A 1 9.67 8.31 23.50
N GLY A 2 9.69 8.98 22.36
CA GLY A 2 8.80 10.12 22.11
C GLY A 2 7.40 9.59 21.79
N ILE A 3 6.36 10.29 22.29
CA ILE A 3 4.97 9.99 21.94
C ILE A 3 4.77 10.50 20.50
N ILE A 4 4.49 9.59 19.55
CA ILE A 4 4.13 9.98 18.19
C ILE A 4 2.79 10.71 18.25
N SER A 5 2.69 11.89 17.64
CA SER A 5 1.41 12.62 17.57
C SER A 5 0.42 11.85 16.68
N VAL A 6 -0.89 11.98 16.98
CA VAL A 6 -1.96 11.34 16.19
C VAL A 6 -1.85 11.72 14.70
N GLU A 7 -1.53 12.97 14.41
CA GLU A 7 -1.34 13.46 13.04
C GLU A 7 -0.20 12.75 12.29
N LYS A 8 0.97 12.57 12.95
CA LYS A 8 2.09 11.82 12.36
C LYS A 8 1.75 10.36 12.14
N LEU A 9 1.01 9.77 13.07
CA LEU A 9 0.53 8.40 12.99
C LEU A 9 -0.34 8.20 11.74
N ASP A 10 -1.29 9.10 11.50
CA ASP A 10 -2.13 9.10 10.31
C ASP A 10 -1.29 9.21 9.02
N HIS A 11 -0.36 10.15 8.95
CA HIS A 11 0.49 10.31 7.77
C HIS A 11 1.35 9.08 7.48
N LEU A 12 1.93 8.43 8.51
CA LEU A 12 2.68 7.18 8.36
C LEU A 12 1.80 6.05 7.83
N TYR A 13 0.62 5.88 8.41
CA TYR A 13 -0.33 4.86 8.01
C TYR A 13 -0.77 5.03 6.55
N TRP A 14 -1.17 6.25 6.16
CA TRP A 14 -1.62 6.53 4.81
C TRP A 14 -0.49 6.50 3.78
N LEU A 15 0.73 6.90 4.13
CA LEU A 15 1.90 6.72 3.27
C LEU A 15 2.10 5.23 2.94
N GLY A 16 1.99 4.37 3.95
CA GLY A 16 2.06 2.92 3.76
C GLY A 16 0.96 2.38 2.85
N ARG A 17 -0.27 2.87 2.99
CA ARG A 17 -1.41 2.48 2.15
C ARG A 17 -1.23 2.93 0.70
N TYR A 18 -0.96 4.20 0.47
CA TYR A 18 -0.87 4.75 -0.89
C TYR A 18 0.27 4.15 -1.70
N THR A 19 1.46 3.99 -1.11
CA THR A 19 2.60 3.34 -1.78
C THR A 19 2.31 1.89 -2.15
N GLU A 20 1.65 1.15 -1.26
CA GLU A 20 1.26 -0.25 -1.52
C GLU A 20 0.16 -0.34 -2.57
N ARG A 21 -0.81 0.56 -2.58
CA ARG A 21 -1.87 0.62 -3.60
C ARG A 21 -1.28 0.78 -4.98
N VAL A 22 -0.37 1.73 -5.16
CA VAL A 22 0.32 1.94 -6.45
C VAL A 22 1.11 0.68 -6.84
N TYR A 23 1.91 0.14 -5.93
CA TYR A 23 2.73 -1.04 -6.17
C TYR A 23 1.89 -2.26 -6.59
N THR A 24 0.90 -2.63 -5.79
CA THR A 24 0.08 -3.83 -6.06
C THR A 24 -0.77 -3.65 -7.31
N THR A 25 -1.31 -2.45 -7.56
CA THR A 25 -2.08 -2.17 -8.78
C THR A 25 -1.22 -2.30 -10.03
N LEU A 26 0.00 -1.75 -10.01
CA LEU A 26 0.93 -1.88 -11.14
C LEU A 26 1.35 -3.34 -11.37
N ARG A 27 1.63 -4.08 -10.30
CA ARG A 27 1.94 -5.52 -10.40
C ARG A 27 0.80 -6.28 -11.07
N LYS A 28 -0.44 -6.05 -10.61
CA LYS A 28 -1.63 -6.69 -11.22
C LYS A 28 -1.87 -6.26 -12.66
N PHE A 29 -1.56 -4.99 -12.97
CA PHE A 29 -1.62 -4.49 -14.34
C PHE A 29 -0.69 -5.31 -15.27
N TYR A 30 0.54 -5.59 -14.85
CA TYR A 30 1.47 -6.39 -15.66
C TYR A 30 0.95 -7.81 -15.88
N ASP A 31 0.41 -8.47 -14.85
CA ASP A 31 -0.17 -9.81 -14.99
C ASP A 31 -1.30 -9.83 -16.04
N ILE A 32 -2.14 -8.80 -16.06
CA ILE A 32 -3.24 -8.66 -17.03
C ILE A 32 -2.71 -8.33 -18.43
N TYR A 33 -1.75 -7.41 -18.52
CA TYR A 33 -1.17 -6.98 -19.79
C TYR A 33 -0.44 -8.11 -20.49
N GLU A 34 0.29 -8.96 -19.78
CA GLU A 34 0.94 -10.14 -20.32
C GLU A 34 -0.10 -11.13 -20.89
N SER A 35 -1.27 -11.21 -20.25
CA SER A 35 -2.37 -12.10 -20.69
C SER A 35 -3.21 -11.51 -21.82
N ASN A 36 -3.31 -10.18 -21.92
CA ASN A 36 -4.14 -9.44 -22.89
C ASN A 36 -3.47 -8.13 -23.30
N LYS A 37 -2.74 -8.15 -24.44
CA LYS A 37 -1.99 -7.00 -24.96
C LYS A 37 -2.88 -5.83 -25.42
N ASP A 38 -4.15 -6.06 -25.65
CA ASP A 38 -5.12 -5.02 -26.05
C ASP A 38 -5.66 -4.23 -24.84
N PHE A 39 -5.20 -4.57 -23.62
CA PHE A 39 -5.61 -3.88 -22.42
C PHE A 39 -5.09 -2.44 -22.41
N THR A 40 -6.00 -1.48 -22.34
CA THR A 40 -5.68 -0.06 -22.26
C THR A 40 -5.57 0.37 -20.81
N TYR A 41 -4.53 1.12 -20.48
CA TYR A 41 -4.25 1.62 -19.12
C TYR A 41 -4.67 3.07 -18.90
N SER A 42 -5.50 3.63 -19.79
CA SER A 42 -5.93 5.02 -19.68
C SER A 42 -6.57 5.35 -18.32
N TYR A 43 -7.31 4.40 -17.73
CA TYR A 43 -7.92 4.59 -16.40
C TYR A 43 -6.92 4.69 -15.26
N LEU A 44 -5.73 4.11 -15.40
CA LEU A 44 -4.68 4.19 -14.37
C LEU A 44 -4.13 5.62 -14.23
N PHE A 45 -4.17 6.38 -15.31
CA PHE A 45 -3.63 7.73 -15.43
C PHE A 45 -4.70 8.83 -15.47
N ASP A 46 -5.96 8.49 -15.32
CA ASP A 46 -7.02 9.51 -15.29
C ASP A 46 -6.84 10.39 -14.05
N ILE A 47 -6.23 11.56 -14.25
CA ILE A 47 -5.96 12.55 -13.20
C ILE A 47 -7.25 13.02 -12.52
N LYS A 48 -8.39 12.94 -13.21
CA LYS A 48 -9.71 13.32 -12.66
C LYS A 48 -10.27 12.23 -11.75
N ASN A 49 -9.78 11.00 -11.86
CA ASN A 49 -10.17 9.92 -10.98
C ASN A 49 -9.36 9.98 -9.67
N PRO A 50 -9.98 10.28 -8.51
CA PRO A 50 -9.29 10.35 -7.24
C PRO A 50 -8.68 9.01 -6.80
N ASP A 51 -9.09 7.90 -7.41
CA ASP A 51 -8.58 6.57 -7.12
C ASP A 51 -7.52 6.09 -8.10
N SER A 52 -7.13 6.93 -9.08
CA SER A 52 -6.05 6.61 -10.00
C SER A 52 -4.72 6.37 -9.27
N ILE A 53 -3.82 5.60 -9.88
CA ILE A 53 -2.49 5.40 -9.31
C ILE A 53 -1.70 6.72 -9.23
N PHE A 54 -1.94 7.65 -10.15
CA PHE A 54 -1.31 8.96 -10.14
C PHE A 54 -1.76 9.78 -8.92
N ALA A 55 -3.07 9.86 -8.67
CA ALA A 55 -3.61 10.55 -7.50
C ALA A 55 -3.12 9.92 -6.18
N ASN A 56 -3.06 8.58 -6.12
CA ASN A 56 -2.55 7.89 -4.93
C ASN A 56 -1.04 8.09 -4.73
N MET A 57 -0.24 8.15 -5.80
CA MET A 57 1.19 8.44 -5.69
C MET A 57 1.43 9.89 -5.23
N GLY A 58 0.64 10.85 -5.71
CA GLY A 58 0.67 12.24 -5.21
C GLY A 58 0.39 12.31 -3.71
N ARG A 59 -0.68 11.64 -3.23
CA ARG A 59 -0.99 11.58 -1.80
C ARG A 59 0.12 10.89 -0.98
N ALA A 60 0.77 9.87 -1.54
CA ALA A 60 1.92 9.24 -0.89
C ALA A 60 3.06 10.26 -0.71
N PHE A 61 3.33 11.04 -1.75
CA PHE A 61 4.34 12.08 -1.70
C PHE A 61 4.00 13.20 -0.70
N ASP A 62 2.74 13.68 -0.68
CA ASP A 62 2.29 14.69 0.28
C ASP A 62 2.49 14.22 1.73
N ASN A 63 2.13 12.96 2.02
CA ASN A 63 2.38 12.37 3.35
C ASN A 63 3.87 12.25 3.65
N ALA A 64 4.70 11.89 2.68
CA ALA A 64 6.14 11.77 2.87
C ALA A 64 6.80 13.13 3.14
N ILE A 65 6.32 14.23 2.52
CA ILE A 65 6.80 15.59 2.79
C ILE A 65 6.48 16.02 4.22
N VAL A 66 5.30 15.73 4.72
CA VAL A 66 4.92 16.01 6.13
C VAL A 66 5.83 15.26 7.10
N LEU A 67 6.22 14.04 6.74
CA LEU A 67 7.04 13.13 7.55
C LEU A 67 8.56 13.29 7.30
N ARG A 68 9.00 14.33 6.62
CA ARG A 68 10.42 14.49 6.21
C ARG A 68 11.43 14.43 7.36
N ASP A 69 11.00 14.80 8.56
CA ASP A 69 11.85 14.80 9.77
C ASP A 69 11.97 13.41 10.40
N GLU A 70 11.02 12.50 10.13
CA GLU A 70 11.00 11.10 10.57
C GLU A 70 11.55 10.13 9.50
N LEU A 71 11.41 10.52 8.23
CA LEU A 71 11.91 9.76 7.09
C LEU A 71 13.32 10.24 6.74
N SER A 72 14.21 9.31 6.44
CA SER A 72 15.51 9.69 5.87
C SER A 72 15.33 10.29 4.47
N SER A 73 16.32 11.09 4.04
CA SER A 73 16.34 11.65 2.68
C SER A 73 16.26 10.58 1.58
N ASN A 74 16.81 9.39 1.83
CA ASN A 74 16.74 8.25 0.91
C ASN A 74 15.29 7.75 0.74
N VAL A 75 14.55 7.60 1.84
CA VAL A 75 13.13 7.18 1.81
C VAL A 75 12.30 8.18 1.02
N LEU A 76 12.46 9.48 1.31
CA LEU A 76 11.76 10.56 0.60
C LEU A 76 12.11 10.58 -0.89
N SER A 77 13.39 10.41 -1.23
CA SER A 77 13.87 10.43 -2.63
C SER A 77 13.20 9.35 -3.47
N TYR A 78 13.03 8.13 -2.95
CA TYR A 78 12.38 7.06 -3.71
C TYR A 78 10.88 7.31 -3.94
N VAL A 79 10.18 7.95 -3.01
CA VAL A 79 8.79 8.38 -3.23
C VAL A 79 8.71 9.45 -4.32
N GLN A 80 9.63 10.43 -4.30
CA GLN A 80 9.73 11.48 -5.33
C GLN A 80 10.04 10.86 -6.70
N LEU A 81 11.05 9.99 -6.80
CA LEU A 81 11.42 9.34 -8.05
C LEU A 81 10.25 8.50 -8.62
N ALA A 82 9.51 7.79 -7.78
CA ALA A 82 8.34 7.06 -8.20
C ALA A 82 7.25 8.00 -8.78
N LEU A 83 6.98 9.15 -8.13
CA LEU A 83 6.01 10.13 -8.61
C LEU A 83 6.43 10.74 -9.94
N ASP A 84 7.68 11.20 -10.05
CA ASP A 84 8.21 11.85 -11.25
C ASP A 84 8.21 10.88 -12.46
N THR A 85 8.64 9.66 -12.23
CA THR A 85 8.66 8.60 -13.26
C THR A 85 7.24 8.22 -13.70
N LEU A 86 6.30 8.12 -12.76
CA LEU A 86 4.90 7.89 -13.08
C LEU A 86 4.32 9.04 -13.92
N GLY A 87 4.65 10.29 -13.60
CA GLY A 87 4.28 11.46 -14.39
C GLY A 87 4.87 11.42 -15.81
N ALA A 88 6.14 11.03 -15.93
CA ALA A 88 6.81 10.87 -17.23
C ALA A 88 6.18 9.77 -18.09
N SER A 89 5.75 8.66 -17.48
CA SER A 89 5.13 7.52 -18.19
C SER A 89 3.87 7.91 -18.97
N ALA A 90 3.15 8.94 -18.54
CA ALA A 90 1.97 9.45 -19.23
C ALA A 90 2.30 10.19 -20.55
N GLN A 91 3.56 10.56 -20.76
CA GLN A 91 4.04 11.37 -21.91
C GLN A 91 4.95 10.59 -22.86
N THR A 92 5.32 9.35 -22.50
CA THR A 92 6.25 8.53 -23.28
C THR A 92 5.51 7.63 -24.26
N THR A 93 6.23 7.19 -25.30
CA THR A 93 5.77 6.15 -26.25
C THR A 93 6.01 4.73 -25.75
N ALA A 94 6.77 4.56 -24.67
CA ALA A 94 7.12 3.27 -24.07
C ALA A 94 6.79 3.23 -22.56
N PRO A 95 5.52 3.45 -22.16
CA PRO A 95 5.15 3.63 -20.76
C PRO A 95 5.44 2.42 -19.86
N LEU A 96 5.56 1.22 -20.45
CA LEU A 96 5.81 0.00 -19.66
C LEU A 96 7.18 0.03 -18.97
N LEU A 97 8.19 0.63 -19.59
CA LEU A 97 9.52 0.72 -18.99
C LEU A 97 9.49 1.64 -17.75
N GLU A 98 8.88 2.79 -17.88
CA GLU A 98 8.73 3.75 -16.77
C GLU A 98 7.86 3.18 -15.65
N LEU A 99 6.76 2.48 -15.99
CA LEU A 99 5.91 1.81 -14.99
C LEU A 99 6.69 0.73 -14.23
N GLN A 100 7.58 -0.02 -14.89
CA GLN A 100 8.48 -0.95 -14.21
C GLN A 100 9.42 -0.23 -13.26
N GLN A 101 9.99 0.90 -13.67
CA GLN A 101 10.84 1.71 -12.79
C GLN A 101 10.08 2.24 -11.55
N VAL A 102 8.81 2.61 -11.69
CA VAL A 102 7.97 2.97 -10.53
C VAL A 102 7.89 1.83 -9.54
N ILE A 103 7.68 0.59 -10.01
CA ILE A 103 7.67 -0.60 -9.16
C ILE A 103 9.02 -0.76 -8.43
N ASP A 104 10.13 -0.60 -9.14
CA ASP A 104 11.48 -0.74 -8.59
C ASP A 104 11.78 0.34 -7.54
N TYR A 105 11.37 1.58 -7.76
CA TYR A 105 11.48 2.66 -6.76
C TYR A 105 10.63 2.40 -5.52
N LEU A 106 9.42 1.86 -5.67
CA LEU A 106 8.59 1.49 -4.52
C LEU A 106 9.17 0.30 -3.74
N LEU A 107 9.83 -0.66 -4.41
CA LEU A 107 10.58 -1.72 -3.73
C LEU A 107 11.77 -1.15 -2.97
N ALA A 108 12.54 -0.24 -3.58
CA ALA A 108 13.65 0.44 -2.94
C ALA A 108 13.17 1.30 -1.75
N PHE A 109 12.04 2.01 -1.88
CA PHE A 109 11.40 2.71 -0.77
C PHE A 109 11.18 1.78 0.43
N TRP A 110 10.60 0.59 0.23
CA TRP A 110 10.35 -0.36 1.32
C TRP A 110 11.64 -0.90 1.93
N GLY A 111 12.69 -1.12 1.13
CA GLY A 111 14.03 -1.47 1.63
C GLY A 111 14.60 -0.35 2.51
N CYS A 112 14.53 0.89 2.02
CA CYS A 112 15.00 2.05 2.78
C CYS A 112 14.19 2.30 4.07
N VAL A 113 12.89 2.03 4.08
CA VAL A 113 12.10 2.09 5.32
C VAL A 113 12.66 1.14 6.38
N ASP A 114 13.06 -0.07 5.98
CA ASP A 114 13.65 -1.03 6.91
C ASP A 114 15.04 -0.61 7.43
N ASP A 115 15.85 0.01 6.57
CA ASP A 115 17.24 0.30 6.85
C ASP A 115 17.46 1.67 7.52
N TYR A 116 16.64 2.68 7.19
CA TYR A 116 16.91 4.09 7.52
C TYR A 116 15.85 4.79 8.36
N VAL A 117 14.65 4.25 8.53
CA VAL A 117 13.70 4.81 9.50
C VAL A 117 14.08 4.29 10.88
N GLU A 118 14.65 5.16 11.71
CA GLU A 118 15.26 4.77 12.99
C GLU A 118 14.22 4.28 14.01
N GLU A 119 13.07 4.94 14.07
CA GLU A 119 12.04 4.64 15.07
C GLU A 119 11.24 3.39 14.67
N GLU A 120 11.34 2.33 15.50
CA GLU A 120 10.68 1.04 15.22
C GLU A 120 9.16 1.18 15.12
N GLU A 121 8.57 2.04 15.92
CA GLU A 121 7.13 2.29 15.89
C GLU A 121 6.69 2.90 14.56
N CYS A 122 7.42 3.91 14.04
CA CYS A 122 7.15 4.49 12.72
C CYS A 122 7.22 3.45 11.61
N ARG A 123 8.25 2.58 11.63
CA ARG A 123 8.35 1.46 10.68
C ARG A 123 7.16 0.51 10.76
N ASN A 124 6.71 0.18 11.96
CA ASN A 124 5.59 -0.75 12.15
C ASN A 124 4.28 -0.13 11.70
N ILE A 125 4.02 1.16 11.97
CA ILE A 125 2.82 1.88 11.52
C ILE A 125 2.76 1.94 9.99
N LEU A 126 3.86 2.34 9.33
CA LEU A 126 3.98 2.29 7.86
C LEU A 126 3.62 0.90 7.32
N LYS A 127 4.14 -0.16 7.94
CA LYS A 127 3.87 -1.53 7.53
C LYS A 127 2.45 -1.99 7.84
N CYS A 128 1.80 -1.48 8.88
CA CYS A 128 0.37 -1.72 9.09
C CYS A 128 -0.45 -1.17 7.92
N GLY A 129 -0.20 0.07 7.51
CA GLY A 129 -0.82 0.64 6.32
C GLY A 129 -0.59 -0.21 5.06
N LYS A 130 0.67 -0.63 4.83
CA LYS A 130 1.03 -1.54 3.74
C LYS A 130 0.21 -2.82 3.72
N TYR A 131 0.14 -3.53 4.85
CA TYR A 131 -0.50 -4.84 4.88
C TYR A 131 -2.02 -4.75 4.85
N ILE A 132 -2.61 -3.72 5.44
CA ILE A 132 -4.06 -3.45 5.31
C ILE A 132 -4.42 -3.19 3.85
N GLU A 133 -3.68 -2.34 3.15
CA GLU A 133 -3.94 -2.07 1.74
C GLU A 133 -3.72 -3.30 0.86
N ARG A 134 -2.68 -4.08 1.14
CA ARG A 134 -2.41 -5.31 0.41
C ARG A 134 -3.52 -6.34 0.60
N LEU A 135 -4.03 -6.51 1.81
CA LEU A 135 -5.16 -7.39 2.09
C LEU A 135 -6.42 -6.93 1.37
N ASP A 136 -6.72 -5.63 1.40
CA ASP A 136 -7.84 -5.05 0.66
C ASP A 136 -7.74 -5.42 -0.83
N LEU A 137 -6.62 -5.15 -1.46
CA LEU A 137 -6.42 -5.42 -2.88
C LEU A 137 -6.39 -6.93 -3.19
N TYR A 138 -5.80 -7.76 -2.33
CA TYR A 138 -5.76 -9.21 -2.53
C TYR A 138 -7.15 -9.83 -2.46
N ILE A 139 -7.98 -9.39 -1.53
CA ILE A 139 -9.37 -9.81 -1.43
C ILE A 139 -10.17 -9.31 -2.64
N ARG A 140 -10.01 -8.04 -3.04
CA ARG A 140 -10.66 -7.43 -4.21
C ARG A 140 -10.33 -8.12 -5.52
N LEU A 141 -9.08 -8.51 -5.69
CA LEU A 141 -8.54 -9.04 -6.94
C LEU A 141 -8.50 -10.56 -6.96
N ASP A 142 -9.14 -11.21 -5.98
CA ASP A 142 -9.29 -12.66 -5.85
C ASP A 142 -7.93 -13.39 -5.88
N TYR A 143 -6.96 -12.88 -5.10
CA TYR A 143 -5.68 -13.55 -4.92
C TYR A 143 -5.85 -14.87 -4.17
N ASN A 144 -4.89 -15.77 -4.35
CA ASN A 144 -4.95 -17.05 -3.68
C ASN A 144 -4.92 -16.89 -2.15
N ARG A 145 -5.58 -17.81 -1.46
CA ARG A 145 -5.77 -17.76 -0.02
C ARG A 145 -4.47 -17.75 0.77
N LYS A 146 -3.47 -18.52 0.34
CA LYS A 146 -2.19 -18.62 1.06
C LYS A 146 -1.49 -17.25 1.11
N ASP A 147 -1.62 -16.45 0.05
CA ASP A 147 -1.07 -15.11 0.02
C ASP A 147 -1.83 -14.19 0.99
N ILE A 148 -3.16 -14.29 1.06
CA ILE A 148 -3.99 -13.55 2.00
C ILE A 148 -3.65 -13.93 3.45
N GLU A 149 -3.58 -15.22 3.78
CA GLU A 149 -3.16 -15.72 5.10
C GLU A 149 -1.79 -15.20 5.53
N LYS A 150 -0.84 -15.20 4.59
CA LYS A 150 0.53 -14.70 4.82
C LYS A 150 0.53 -13.20 5.14
N GLU A 151 -0.20 -12.39 4.37
CA GLU A 151 -0.24 -10.94 4.60
C GLU A 151 -1.03 -10.60 5.87
N TYR A 152 -2.08 -11.34 6.20
CA TYR A 152 -2.79 -11.20 7.47
C TYR A 152 -1.89 -11.49 8.68
N SER A 153 -1.11 -12.57 8.64
CA SER A 153 -0.15 -12.90 9.70
C SER A 153 0.91 -11.81 9.89
N LYS A 154 1.35 -11.18 8.78
CA LYS A 154 2.27 -10.04 8.86
C LYS A 154 1.61 -8.82 9.50
N LEU A 155 0.35 -8.54 9.16
CA LEU A 155 -0.40 -7.44 9.77
C LEU A 155 -0.51 -7.63 11.28
N GLN A 156 -0.95 -8.83 11.74
CA GLN A 156 -1.05 -9.16 13.16
C GLN A 156 0.28 -8.90 13.89
N ASN A 157 1.39 -9.39 13.34
CA ASN A 157 2.71 -9.21 13.93
C ASN A 157 3.15 -7.73 14.01
N ARG A 158 2.70 -6.87 13.10
CA ARG A 158 3.05 -5.45 13.11
C ARG A 158 2.18 -4.64 14.07
N ILE A 159 0.88 -4.87 14.07
CA ILE A 159 -0.05 -4.20 14.99
C ILE A 159 0.36 -4.42 16.45
N GLN A 160 0.73 -5.66 16.83
CA GLN A 160 1.18 -5.99 18.18
C GLN A 160 2.46 -5.26 18.62
N LYS A 161 3.22 -4.69 17.68
CA LYS A 161 4.45 -3.94 17.94
C LYS A 161 4.24 -2.43 17.91
N THR A 162 3.00 -1.97 17.82
CA THR A 162 2.66 -0.55 17.85
C THR A 162 1.86 -0.22 19.10
N HIS A 163 1.93 1.03 19.54
CA HIS A 163 1.04 1.56 20.58
C HIS A 163 -0.23 2.20 19.98
N MET A 164 -0.43 2.02 18.69
CA MET A 164 -1.59 2.51 17.95
C MET A 164 -2.85 1.80 18.43
N CYS A 165 -3.92 2.58 18.70
CA CYS A 165 -5.22 2.00 18.98
C CYS A 165 -5.76 1.31 17.74
N TYR A 166 -6.20 0.07 17.88
CA TYR A 166 -6.82 -0.70 16.81
C TYR A 166 -8.04 -1.46 17.32
N ASN A 167 -8.93 -1.82 16.40
CA ASN A 167 -10.12 -2.60 16.73
C ASN A 167 -9.80 -4.11 16.66
N GLU A 168 -9.48 -4.70 17.80
CA GLU A 168 -9.15 -6.12 17.92
C GLU A 168 -10.26 -7.02 17.39
N LYS A 169 -11.54 -6.69 17.68
CA LYS A 169 -12.70 -7.45 17.20
C LYS A 169 -12.76 -7.52 15.67
N ASN A 170 -12.49 -6.41 14.99
CA ASN A 170 -12.47 -6.41 13.52
C ASN A 170 -11.32 -7.26 12.98
N LEU A 171 -10.15 -7.17 13.61
CA LEU A 171 -8.99 -7.99 13.24
C LEU A 171 -9.30 -9.48 13.40
N GLU A 172 -9.90 -9.89 14.53
CA GLU A 172 -10.30 -11.28 14.78
C GLU A 172 -11.40 -11.76 13.82
N CYS A 173 -12.39 -10.91 13.51
CA CYS A 173 -13.45 -11.26 12.56
C CYS A 173 -12.89 -11.51 11.16
N LEU A 174 -11.98 -10.66 10.70
CA LEU A 174 -11.27 -10.86 9.44
C LEU A 174 -10.47 -12.18 9.46
N GLY A 175 -9.77 -12.46 10.57
CA GLY A 175 -9.01 -13.70 10.74
C GLY A 175 -9.88 -14.93 10.61
N ARG A 176 -11.05 -14.94 11.26
CA ARG A 176 -12.02 -16.05 11.14
C ARG A 176 -12.50 -16.24 9.71
N MET A 177 -12.84 -15.18 8.99
CA MET A 177 -13.23 -15.29 7.58
C MET A 177 -12.12 -15.91 6.71
N ILE A 178 -10.87 -15.57 7.00
CA ILE A 178 -9.71 -16.16 6.33
C ILE A 178 -9.60 -17.66 6.68
N GLU A 179 -9.71 -18.05 7.93
CA GLU A 179 -9.61 -19.45 8.40
C GLU A 179 -10.76 -20.33 7.91
N GLU A 180 -11.99 -19.86 7.97
CA GLU A 180 -13.21 -20.56 7.57
C GLU A 180 -13.36 -20.70 6.05
N LYS A 181 -12.38 -20.21 5.29
CA LYS A 181 -12.40 -20.27 3.84
C LYS A 181 -13.59 -19.52 3.21
N ALA A 182 -13.89 -18.37 3.71
CA ALA A 182 -14.93 -17.52 3.15
C ALA A 182 -14.76 -17.37 1.62
N ASP A 183 -15.86 -17.46 0.90
CA ASP A 183 -15.90 -17.14 -0.51
C ASP A 183 -15.84 -15.63 -0.67
N TRP A 184 -14.72 -15.12 -1.21
CA TRP A 184 -14.52 -13.69 -1.37
C TRP A 184 -15.52 -13.04 -2.35
N LYS A 185 -16.14 -13.82 -3.22
CA LYS A 185 -17.18 -13.28 -4.13
C LYS A 185 -18.43 -12.84 -3.38
N THR A 186 -18.73 -13.52 -2.27
CA THR A 186 -19.89 -13.19 -1.43
C THR A 186 -19.53 -12.45 -0.15
N GLY A 187 -18.37 -12.75 0.45
CA GLY A 187 -17.88 -12.15 1.70
C GLY A 187 -17.06 -10.88 1.56
N TYR A 188 -16.83 -10.42 0.34
CA TYR A 188 -15.97 -9.29 0.04
C TYR A 188 -16.34 -8.01 0.80
N GLN A 189 -17.60 -7.58 0.78
CA GLN A 189 -18.03 -6.35 1.42
C GLN A 189 -17.86 -6.41 2.95
N GLU A 190 -18.11 -7.56 3.54
CA GLU A 190 -17.93 -7.78 4.96
C GLU A 190 -16.45 -7.73 5.35
N ALA A 191 -15.60 -8.42 4.61
CA ALA A 191 -14.14 -8.40 4.83
C ALA A 191 -13.57 -6.98 4.73
N LEU A 192 -14.00 -6.19 3.73
CA LEU A 192 -13.59 -4.79 3.59
C LEU A 192 -14.11 -3.91 4.73
N GLY A 193 -15.32 -4.19 5.24
CA GLY A 193 -15.86 -3.51 6.41
C GLY A 193 -14.97 -3.75 7.65
N TYR A 194 -14.52 -4.97 7.88
CA TYR A 194 -13.58 -5.26 8.95
C TYR A 194 -12.23 -4.59 8.72
N LEU A 195 -11.65 -4.72 7.52
CA LEU A 195 -10.35 -4.08 7.18
C LEU A 195 -10.36 -2.57 7.38
N GLY A 196 -11.41 -1.90 6.91
CA GLY A 196 -11.54 -0.45 7.01
C GLY A 196 -11.76 0.05 8.44
N GLY A 197 -12.19 -0.83 9.34
CA GLY A 197 -12.42 -0.50 10.75
C GLY A 197 -11.38 -1.05 11.72
N ILE A 198 -10.22 -1.53 11.25
CA ILE A 198 -9.13 -2.00 12.13
C ILE A 198 -8.41 -0.80 12.77
N ILE A 199 -8.17 0.25 12.01
CA ILE A 199 -7.44 1.47 12.44
C ILE A 199 -8.29 2.69 12.13
#